data_ca5e43474814662125c383b893e6791b
#
_entry.id   ca5e43474814662125c383b893e6791b
#
_cell.length_a   1.000
_cell.length_b   1.000
_cell.length_c   1.000
_cell.angle_alpha   90.00
_cell.angle_beta   90.00
_cell.angle_gamma   90.00
#
_symmetry.space_group_name_H-M   'P 1'
#
loop_
_entity.id
_entity.type
_entity.pdbx_description
1 polymer ?
#
loop_
_entity_poly.entity_id
_entity_poly.type
_entity_poly.pdbx_seq_one_letter_code
_entity_poly.pdbx_strand_id
1 'polypeptide(L)'
;MEQAKLETKPSLTIERHYPVAPEKVWRAWTDPQALSQWFGPGGPQPVSVADLDVRVGGRFRIVFGGAQGKDHECAGIYREVVPNRKLVFTWCWPNTTPDRVSQITILFRPDGGGTDLKFLHEQFFDQAARDGHQHGWSESFIKLEVFLLSN
;
A
#
# COMPACT_ATOMS: atom_id res chain seq x y z
N MET A 1 -26.59 28.82 -11.13
CA MET A 1 -25.90 28.62 -9.96
C MET A 1 -24.78 27.67 -10.15
N GLU A 2 -23.71 28.06 -9.62
CA GLU A 2 -22.61 27.24 -9.78
C GLU A 2 -22.70 26.04 -8.97
N GLN A 3 -22.57 24.92 -9.59
CA GLN A 3 -22.57 23.74 -8.88
C GLN A 3 -21.36 23.68 -8.01
N ALA A 4 -21.54 23.32 -6.81
CA ALA A 4 -20.44 23.18 -5.91
C ALA A 4 -19.48 22.20 -6.52
N LYS A 5 -18.30 22.67 -6.86
CA LYS A 5 -17.33 21.80 -7.41
C LYS A 5 -16.85 20.91 -6.31
N LEU A 6 -17.02 19.64 -6.48
CA LEU A 6 -16.47 18.70 -5.55
C LEU A 6 -14.98 18.82 -5.64
N GLU A 7 -14.35 19.19 -4.55
CA GLU A 7 -12.92 19.22 -4.54
C GLU A 7 -12.41 17.81 -4.61
N THR A 8 -11.69 17.54 -5.68
CA THR A 8 -11.06 16.24 -5.84
C THR A 8 -9.78 16.27 -5.05
N LYS A 9 -9.71 15.46 -4.03
CA LYS A 9 -8.47 15.37 -3.26
C LYS A 9 -7.40 14.70 -4.09
N PRO A 10 -6.12 15.02 -3.85
CA PRO A 10 -5.03 14.45 -4.63
C PRO A 10 -4.97 12.94 -4.51
N SER A 11 -4.46 12.31 -5.55
CA SER A 11 -4.28 10.87 -5.58
C SER A 11 -3.02 10.54 -6.35
N LEU A 12 -2.60 9.27 -6.28
CA LEU A 12 -1.51 8.77 -7.09
C LEU A 12 -1.86 7.38 -7.59
N THR A 13 -1.31 7.03 -8.74
CA THR A 13 -1.52 5.72 -9.34
C THR A 13 -0.18 5.15 -9.77
N ILE A 14 0.05 3.88 -9.44
CA ILE A 14 1.24 3.17 -9.87
C ILE A 14 0.78 1.92 -10.57
N GLU A 15 1.27 1.68 -11.79
CA GLU A 15 0.94 0.49 -12.54
C GLU A 15 2.21 -0.28 -12.84
N ARG A 16 2.16 -1.58 -12.62
CA ARG A 16 3.32 -2.44 -12.82
C ARG A 16 2.88 -3.78 -13.39
N HIS A 17 3.76 -4.39 -14.15
CA HIS A 17 3.56 -5.76 -14.59
C HIS A 17 4.65 -6.63 -13.96
N TYR A 18 4.24 -7.77 -13.37
CA TYR A 18 5.18 -8.70 -12.79
C TYR A 18 5.02 -10.06 -13.46
N PRO A 19 6.10 -10.71 -13.86
CA PRO A 19 6.02 -12.04 -14.50
C PRO A 19 5.86 -13.15 -13.47
N VAL A 20 4.94 -12.96 -12.53
CA VAL A 20 4.61 -13.95 -11.51
C VAL A 20 3.09 -13.97 -11.34
N ALA A 21 2.57 -15.10 -10.87
CA ALA A 21 1.13 -15.29 -10.76
C ALA A 21 0.49 -14.33 -9.77
N PRO A 22 -0.79 -13.98 -9.97
CA PRO A 22 -1.49 -13.08 -9.04
C PRO A 22 -1.48 -13.56 -7.59
N GLU A 23 -1.50 -14.87 -7.37
CA GLU A 23 -1.44 -15.41 -6.01
C GLU A 23 -0.17 -15.00 -5.28
N LYS A 24 0.95 -14.93 -6.01
CA LYS A 24 2.21 -14.54 -5.40
C LYS A 24 2.23 -13.06 -5.09
N VAL A 25 1.68 -12.24 -5.98
CA VAL A 25 1.60 -10.79 -5.76
C VAL A 25 0.64 -10.51 -4.62
N TRP A 26 -0.50 -11.19 -4.60
CA TRP A 26 -1.47 -11.06 -3.51
C TRP A 26 -0.83 -11.37 -2.16
N ARG A 27 -0.06 -12.46 -2.11
CA ARG A 27 0.58 -12.86 -0.88
C ARG A 27 1.57 -11.82 -0.38
N ALA A 28 2.24 -11.12 -1.29
CA ALA A 28 3.19 -10.07 -0.90
C ALA A 28 2.51 -8.97 -0.09
N TRP A 29 1.22 -8.73 -0.33
CA TRP A 29 0.46 -7.69 0.34
C TRP A 29 -0.32 -8.19 1.55
N THR A 30 -0.57 -9.49 1.66
CA THR A 30 -1.50 -10.02 2.66
C THR A 30 -0.85 -10.97 3.67
N ASP A 31 0.33 -11.46 3.40
CA ASP A 31 1.04 -12.32 4.33
C ASP A 31 2.07 -11.49 5.09
N PRO A 32 2.01 -11.49 6.44
CA PRO A 32 2.94 -10.64 7.22
C PRO A 32 4.41 -10.88 6.93
N GLN A 33 4.81 -12.14 6.75
CA GLN A 33 6.21 -12.42 6.47
C GLN A 33 6.62 -11.91 5.10
N ALA A 34 5.76 -12.11 4.09
CA ALA A 34 6.07 -11.63 2.75
C ALA A 34 6.11 -10.11 2.71
N LEU A 35 5.13 -9.46 3.31
CA LEU A 35 5.08 -8.00 3.34
C LEU A 35 6.32 -7.42 4.01
N SER A 36 6.80 -8.06 5.06
CA SER A 36 7.97 -7.58 5.81
C SER A 36 9.24 -7.58 4.98
N GLN A 37 9.28 -8.30 3.86
CA GLN A 37 10.47 -8.39 3.05
C GLN A 37 10.71 -7.16 2.18
N TRP A 38 9.67 -6.37 1.94
CA TRP A 38 9.80 -5.27 0.98
C TRP A 38 9.18 -3.95 1.45
N PHE A 39 8.35 -3.97 2.49
CA PHE A 39 7.58 -2.79 2.88
C PHE A 39 8.48 -1.70 3.43
N GLY A 40 8.15 -0.43 3.08
CA GLY A 40 8.84 0.75 3.59
C GLY A 40 9.70 1.41 2.53
N PRO A 41 9.83 2.74 2.59
CA PRO A 41 10.60 3.49 1.59
C PRO A 41 12.10 3.40 1.84
N GLY A 42 12.87 3.69 0.80
CA GLY A 42 14.32 3.82 0.89
C GLY A 42 15.04 2.51 1.08
N GLY A 43 16.16 2.56 1.78
CA GLY A 43 16.98 1.38 2.05
C GLY A 43 16.33 0.45 3.03
N PRO A 44 17.10 -0.37 3.73
CA PRO A 44 16.50 -1.34 4.66
C PRO A 44 15.64 -0.63 5.69
N GLN A 45 14.39 -1.06 5.78
CA GLN A 45 13.40 -0.52 6.72
C GLN A 45 12.80 -1.69 7.45
N PRO A 46 13.48 -2.20 8.50
CA PRO A 46 12.98 -3.40 9.16
C PRO A 46 11.56 -3.23 9.64
N VAL A 47 10.72 -4.19 9.31
CA VAL A 47 9.34 -4.22 9.79
C VAL A 47 9.34 -4.96 11.12
N SER A 48 9.02 -4.26 12.20
CA SER A 48 9.00 -4.85 13.53
C SER A 48 7.62 -5.38 13.89
N VAL A 49 6.57 -4.86 13.27
CA VAL A 49 5.20 -5.34 13.50
C VAL A 49 4.49 -5.38 12.17
N ALA A 50 3.85 -6.50 11.88
CA ALA A 50 2.99 -6.64 10.71
C ALA A 50 1.77 -7.46 11.14
N ASP A 51 0.77 -6.77 11.66
CA ASP A 51 -0.49 -7.39 12.08
C ASP A 51 -1.49 -7.15 10.97
N LEU A 52 -1.87 -8.21 10.29
CA LEU A 52 -2.77 -8.12 9.13
C LEU A 52 -3.95 -9.07 9.34
N ASP A 53 -5.14 -8.51 9.56
CA ASP A 53 -6.36 -9.31 9.67
C ASP A 53 -7.13 -9.11 8.37
N VAL A 54 -6.75 -9.87 7.34
CA VAL A 54 -7.20 -9.63 5.97
C VAL A 54 -8.60 -10.18 5.76
N ARG A 55 -9.58 -9.37 6.12
CA ARG A 55 -10.99 -9.65 5.89
C ARG A 55 -11.72 -8.31 5.95
N VAL A 56 -12.90 -8.25 5.36
CA VAL A 56 -13.68 -7.01 5.40
C VAL A 56 -13.95 -6.65 6.85
N GLY A 57 -13.59 -5.42 7.22
CA GLY A 57 -13.72 -4.96 8.60
C GLY A 57 -12.53 -5.29 9.48
N GLY A 58 -11.61 -6.12 9.02
CA GLY A 58 -10.40 -6.42 9.75
C GLY A 58 -9.45 -5.23 9.74
N ARG A 59 -8.52 -5.22 10.68
CA ARG A 59 -7.58 -4.11 10.81
C ARG A 59 -6.18 -4.56 10.47
N PHE A 60 -5.36 -3.60 10.05
CA PHE A 60 -3.95 -3.85 9.91
C PHE A 60 -3.16 -2.79 10.65
N ARG A 61 -1.97 -3.16 11.06
CA ARG A 61 -1.03 -2.26 11.72
C ARG A 61 0.36 -2.70 11.32
N ILE A 62 1.14 -1.80 10.76
CA ILE A 62 2.50 -2.08 10.34
C ILE A 62 3.42 -1.04 10.94
N VAL A 63 4.48 -1.51 11.63
CA VAL A 63 5.50 -0.64 12.17
C VAL A 63 6.81 -0.98 11.50
N PHE A 64 7.46 0.02 10.93
CA PHE A 64 8.73 -0.18 10.25
C PHE A 64 9.73 0.87 10.68
N GLY A 65 11.01 0.49 10.63
CA GLY A 65 12.08 1.37 11.07
C GLY A 65 12.38 2.43 10.06
N GLY A 66 12.40 3.68 10.51
CA GLY A 66 12.81 4.78 9.68
C GLY A 66 14.30 4.99 9.76
N ALA A 67 14.80 5.85 8.88
CA ALA A 67 16.17 6.28 8.95
C ALA A 67 16.43 6.88 10.34
N GLN A 68 17.58 6.64 10.89
CA GLN A 68 17.99 7.20 12.18
C GLN A 68 17.22 6.65 13.37
N GLY A 69 16.71 5.43 13.25
CA GLY A 69 16.13 4.74 14.39
C GLY A 69 14.73 5.15 14.78
N LYS A 70 14.05 5.93 13.97
CA LYS A 70 12.66 6.28 14.25
C LYS A 70 11.74 5.27 13.62
N ASP A 71 10.77 4.78 14.42
CA ASP A 71 9.76 3.89 13.91
C ASP A 71 8.60 4.67 13.34
N HIS A 72 8.06 4.17 12.23
CA HIS A 72 6.85 4.70 11.62
C HIS A 72 5.75 3.66 11.73
N GLU A 73 4.57 4.10 12.07
CA GLU A 73 3.43 3.19 12.17
C GLU A 73 2.33 3.66 11.24
N CYS A 74 1.85 2.74 10.39
CA CYS A 74 0.66 2.98 9.59
C CYS A 74 -0.39 1.94 9.93
N ALA A 75 -1.66 2.29 9.70
CA ALA A 75 -2.76 1.43 10.10
C ALA A 75 -3.98 1.72 9.24
N GLY A 76 -4.94 0.79 9.27
CA GLY A 76 -6.19 0.97 8.54
C GLY A 76 -7.13 -0.19 8.73
N ILE A 77 -8.19 -0.18 7.92
CA ILE A 77 -9.25 -1.18 7.96
C ILE A 77 -9.46 -1.66 6.53
N TYR A 78 -9.58 -2.99 6.36
CA TYR A 78 -9.87 -3.56 5.05
C TYR A 78 -11.33 -3.34 4.72
N ARG A 79 -11.60 -2.84 3.53
CA ARG A 79 -12.95 -2.54 3.08
C ARG A 79 -13.44 -3.53 2.03
N GLU A 80 -12.54 -4.04 1.20
CA GLU A 80 -12.88 -5.04 0.20
C GLU A 80 -11.74 -6.03 0.12
N VAL A 81 -12.07 -7.31 0.10
CA VAL A 81 -11.07 -8.37 -0.01
C VAL A 81 -11.58 -9.40 -0.99
N VAL A 82 -11.05 -9.39 -2.21
CA VAL A 82 -11.35 -10.39 -3.23
C VAL A 82 -10.05 -11.10 -3.54
N PRO A 83 -9.82 -12.28 -2.99
CA PRO A 83 -8.52 -12.95 -3.09
C PRO A 83 -7.99 -13.00 -4.52
N ASN A 84 -6.74 -12.59 -4.65
CA ASN A 84 -6.01 -12.59 -5.91
C ASN A 84 -6.56 -11.63 -6.97
N ARG A 85 -7.48 -10.73 -6.59
CA ARG A 85 -8.10 -9.83 -7.56
C ARG A 85 -8.15 -8.38 -7.08
N LYS A 86 -8.57 -8.14 -5.84
CA LYS A 86 -8.81 -6.77 -5.40
C LYS A 86 -8.66 -6.65 -3.90
N LEU A 87 -7.96 -5.60 -3.47
CA LEU A 87 -7.78 -5.31 -2.06
C LEU A 87 -8.00 -3.81 -1.86
N VAL A 88 -8.93 -3.44 -0.96
CA VAL A 88 -9.20 -2.05 -0.65
C VAL A 88 -9.07 -1.86 0.86
N PHE A 89 -8.31 -0.86 1.26
CA PHE A 89 -8.15 -0.61 2.69
C PHE A 89 -7.89 0.87 2.94
N THR A 90 -8.24 1.33 4.15
CA THR A 90 -7.95 2.69 4.56
C THR A 90 -6.51 2.77 5.02
N TRP A 91 -6.00 4.01 5.15
CA TRP A 91 -4.60 4.24 5.45
C TRP A 91 -4.48 5.49 6.30
N CYS A 92 -3.78 5.41 7.40
CA CYS A 92 -3.47 6.59 8.20
C CYS A 92 -2.19 6.35 9.00
N TRP A 93 -1.67 7.44 9.53
CA TRP A 93 -0.51 7.43 10.41
C TRP A 93 -1.02 7.77 11.82
N PRO A 94 -1.39 6.77 12.62
CA PRO A 94 -2.13 7.02 13.87
C PRO A 94 -1.36 7.84 14.90
N ASN A 95 -0.03 7.84 14.85
CA ASN A 95 0.75 8.55 15.84
C ASN A 95 1.06 9.98 15.45
N THR A 96 0.79 10.38 14.22
CA THR A 96 1.12 11.73 13.75
C THR A 96 -0.09 12.45 13.19
N THR A 97 -0.84 11.82 12.29
CA THR A 97 -1.99 12.45 11.63
C THR A 97 -3.17 11.50 11.58
N PRO A 98 -3.71 11.09 12.74
CA PRO A 98 -4.78 10.08 12.75
C PRO A 98 -6.05 10.52 12.04
N ASP A 99 -6.26 11.84 11.89
CA ASP A 99 -7.45 12.34 11.22
C ASP A 99 -7.34 12.32 9.70
N ARG A 100 -6.15 12.11 9.17
CA ARG A 100 -5.94 12.15 7.71
C ARG A 100 -6.04 10.75 7.16
N VAL A 101 -7.27 10.26 7.01
CA VAL A 101 -7.52 8.91 6.52
C VAL A 101 -7.62 8.95 5.00
N SER A 102 -6.80 8.15 4.33
CA SER A 102 -6.84 8.00 2.89
C SER A 102 -7.21 6.56 2.55
N GLN A 103 -7.27 6.22 1.27
CA GLN A 103 -7.71 4.89 0.87
C GLN A 103 -6.82 4.35 -0.24
N ILE A 104 -6.51 3.07 -0.15
CA ILE A 104 -5.70 2.38 -1.14
C ILE A 104 -6.54 1.28 -1.78
N THR A 105 -6.50 1.22 -3.11
CA THR A 105 -7.13 0.16 -3.89
C THR A 105 -6.05 -0.50 -4.73
N ILE A 106 -5.96 -1.82 -4.64
CA ILE A 106 -5.01 -2.58 -5.44
C ILE A 106 -5.77 -3.58 -6.27
N LEU A 107 -5.57 -3.55 -7.58
CA LEU A 107 -6.17 -4.49 -8.50
C LEU A 107 -5.08 -5.44 -9.01
N PHE A 108 -5.37 -6.73 -8.98
CA PHE A 108 -4.46 -7.78 -9.42
C PHE A 108 -5.10 -8.46 -10.60
N ARG A 109 -4.61 -8.19 -11.81
CA ARG A 109 -5.22 -8.75 -13.02
C ARG A 109 -4.25 -9.75 -13.66
N PRO A 110 -4.72 -11.00 -13.89
CA PRO A 110 -3.87 -11.96 -14.61
C PRO A 110 -3.58 -11.47 -16.01
N ASP A 111 -2.34 -11.65 -16.45
CA ASP A 111 -1.96 -11.25 -17.80
C ASP A 111 -0.82 -12.14 -18.28
N GLY A 112 -1.12 -13.09 -19.16
CA GLY A 112 -0.11 -13.91 -19.80
C GLY A 112 0.78 -14.69 -18.85
N GLY A 113 0.20 -15.24 -17.78
CA GLY A 113 0.97 -15.96 -16.77
C GLY A 113 1.55 -15.05 -15.70
N GLY A 114 1.49 -13.74 -15.91
CA GLY A 114 1.93 -12.77 -14.92
C GLY A 114 0.77 -12.00 -14.34
N THR A 115 1.07 -10.85 -13.78
CA THR A 115 0.08 -10.01 -13.11
C THR A 115 0.28 -8.55 -13.51
N ASP A 116 -0.81 -7.92 -13.95
CA ASP A 116 -0.85 -6.47 -14.07
C ASP A 116 -1.40 -5.94 -12.76
N LEU A 117 -0.62 -5.15 -12.06
CA LEU A 117 -1.02 -4.57 -10.80
C LEU A 117 -1.30 -3.10 -10.98
N LYS A 118 -2.46 -2.66 -10.49
CA LYS A 118 -2.78 -1.24 -10.44
C LYS A 118 -2.98 -0.83 -8.99
N PHE A 119 -2.18 0.12 -8.55
CA PHE A 119 -2.21 0.63 -7.18
C PHE A 119 -2.70 2.07 -7.21
N LEU A 120 -3.80 2.34 -6.51
CA LEU A 120 -4.37 3.67 -6.42
C LEU A 120 -4.44 4.08 -4.96
N HIS A 121 -3.76 5.17 -4.60
CA HIS A 121 -3.84 5.74 -3.26
C HIS A 121 -4.51 7.11 -3.40
N GLU A 122 -5.68 7.28 -2.81
CA GLU A 122 -6.49 8.46 -3.03
C GLU A 122 -6.98 9.05 -1.73
N GLN A 123 -7.59 10.21 -1.80
CA GLN A 123 -8.10 10.94 -0.64
C GLN A 123 -6.99 11.47 0.23
N PHE A 124 -5.89 11.90 -0.37
CA PHE A 124 -4.82 12.53 0.39
C PHE A 124 -5.30 13.88 0.93
N PHE A 125 -4.77 14.26 2.08
CA PHE A 125 -5.13 15.51 2.72
C PHE A 125 -4.80 16.71 1.84
N ASP A 126 -3.62 16.72 1.22
CA ASP A 126 -3.21 17.80 0.33
C ASP A 126 -2.15 17.28 -0.64
N GLN A 127 -1.67 18.17 -1.50
CA GLN A 127 -0.70 17.79 -2.52
C GLN A 127 0.64 17.38 -1.90
N ALA A 128 1.05 18.02 -0.82
CA ALA A 128 2.29 17.66 -0.17
C ALA A 128 2.23 16.24 0.39
N ALA A 129 1.11 15.86 0.98
CA ALA A 129 0.93 14.49 1.48
C ALA A 129 0.99 13.49 0.33
N ARG A 130 0.33 13.82 -0.79
CA ARG A 130 0.34 12.96 -1.96
C ARG A 130 1.76 12.76 -2.48
N ASP A 131 2.53 13.86 -2.60
CA ASP A 131 3.87 13.79 -3.17
C ASP A 131 4.81 12.98 -2.28
N GLY A 132 4.69 13.15 -0.96
CA GLY A 132 5.50 12.37 -0.02
C GLY A 132 5.20 10.89 -0.11
N HIS A 133 3.93 10.53 -0.22
CA HIS A 133 3.56 9.12 -0.35
C HIS A 133 3.99 8.55 -1.69
N GLN A 134 3.92 9.35 -2.76
CA GLN A 134 4.38 8.86 -4.06
C GLN A 134 5.86 8.52 -4.02
N HIS A 135 6.66 9.36 -3.39
CA HIS A 135 8.08 9.09 -3.24
C HIS A 135 8.31 7.79 -2.45
N GLY A 136 7.63 7.64 -1.31
CA GLY A 136 7.77 6.46 -0.48
C GLY A 136 7.30 5.19 -1.17
N TRP A 137 6.14 5.25 -1.83
CA TRP A 137 5.63 4.09 -2.54
C TRP A 137 6.53 3.70 -3.71
N SER A 138 7.07 4.68 -4.44
CA SER A 138 7.96 4.37 -5.56
C SER A 138 9.18 3.58 -5.08
N GLU A 139 9.74 3.96 -3.95
CA GLU A 139 10.87 3.24 -3.39
C GLU A 139 10.48 1.85 -2.89
N SER A 140 9.32 1.75 -2.25
CA SER A 140 8.81 0.46 -1.78
C SER A 140 8.58 -0.49 -2.95
N PHE A 141 8.04 0.02 -4.06
CA PHE A 141 7.75 -0.80 -5.22
C PHE A 141 9.03 -1.35 -5.87
N ILE A 142 10.15 -0.64 -5.75
CA ILE A 142 11.43 -1.20 -6.23
C ILE A 142 11.78 -2.45 -5.42
N LYS A 143 11.61 -2.39 -4.11
CA LYS A 143 11.89 -3.54 -3.25
C LYS A 143 10.88 -4.66 -3.47
N LEU A 144 9.61 -4.31 -3.71
CA LEU A 144 8.60 -5.30 -4.01
C LEU A 144 8.95 -6.09 -5.26
N GLU A 145 9.42 -5.41 -6.30
CA GLU A 145 9.82 -6.08 -7.52
C GLU A 145 10.96 -7.05 -7.26
N VAL A 146 11.98 -6.62 -6.52
CA VAL A 146 13.10 -7.50 -6.18
C VAL A 146 12.60 -8.73 -5.43
N PHE A 147 11.69 -8.52 -4.46
CA PHE A 147 11.14 -9.64 -3.70
C PHE A 147 10.38 -10.62 -4.59
N LEU A 148 9.53 -10.09 -5.47
CA LEU A 148 8.70 -10.95 -6.32
C LEU A 148 9.53 -11.74 -7.33
N LEU A 149 10.63 -11.17 -7.81
CA LEU A 149 11.44 -11.81 -8.81
C LEU A 149 12.54 -12.70 -8.24
N SER A 150 12.75 -12.66 -6.92
CA SER A 150 13.85 -13.41 -6.33
C SER A 150 13.51 -14.87 -6.02
N ASN A 151 12.30 -15.28 -6.21
CA ASN A 151 11.91 -16.67 -6.06
C ASN A 151 11.15 -17.15 -7.24
#